data_430991823a7fa77420cccd75139ba0cb
#
_entry.id   430991823a7fa77420cccd75139ba0cb
#
_cell.length_a   1.000
_cell.length_b   1.000
_cell.length_c   1.000
_cell.angle_alpha   90.00
_cell.angle_beta   90.00
_cell.angle_gamma   90.00
#
_symmetry.space_group_name_H-M   'P 1'
#
loop_
_entity.id
_entity.type
_entity.pdbx_description
1 polymer ?
#
loop_
_entity_poly.entity_id
_entity_poly.type
_entity_poly.pdbx_seq_one_letter_code
_entity_poly.pdbx_strand_id
1 'polypeptide(L)'
;MWYNKTIETQEEVTIMKIIVTGKNIAISEKIQDAIDKKFEKLGKYFADDIQAKVIIHPEKSKVKMEATIATKGTIFRAEDVSQDVFDCIDIVADKLLKQLTKYKGKLMKRNKSKESVRFEMLPEVETAENGELVKTKKFELAPMTTEEAIMQMEMLQHNFFVFLDAETENVNVVYKRNDEDYGLLETVR
;
A
#
# COMPACT_ATOMS: atom_id res chain seq x y z
N MET A 1 -5.35 -50.16 -20.15
CA MET A 1 -6.17 -48.99 -20.50
C MET A 1 -5.94 -47.94 -19.44
N TRP A 2 -4.93 -47.05 -19.67
CA TRP A 2 -4.52 -46.05 -18.68
C TRP A 2 -5.19 -44.73 -19.04
N TYR A 3 -6.05 -44.23 -18.15
CA TYR A 3 -6.68 -42.92 -18.27
C TYR A 3 -5.67 -41.84 -17.78
N ASN A 4 -5.10 -41.10 -18.72
CA ASN A 4 -4.43 -39.86 -18.41
C ASN A 4 -5.48 -38.80 -18.07
N LYS A 5 -5.60 -38.49 -16.78
CA LYS A 5 -6.38 -37.35 -16.31
C LYS A 5 -5.46 -36.12 -16.39
N THR A 6 -5.57 -35.39 -17.48
CA THR A 6 -5.00 -34.05 -17.63
C THR A 6 -5.67 -33.17 -16.59
N ILE A 7 -4.94 -32.79 -15.56
CA ILE A 7 -5.36 -31.74 -14.63
C ILE A 7 -5.06 -30.42 -15.33
N GLU A 8 -6.05 -29.83 -15.98
CA GLU A 8 -6.02 -28.43 -16.37
C GLU A 8 -6.11 -27.61 -15.08
N THR A 9 -4.97 -27.14 -14.61
CA THR A 9 -4.92 -26.06 -13.61
C THR A 9 -5.39 -24.79 -14.32
N GLN A 10 -6.66 -24.44 -14.15
CA GLN A 10 -7.12 -23.08 -14.42
C GLN A 10 -6.38 -22.18 -13.45
N GLU A 11 -5.40 -21.42 -13.97
CA GLU A 11 -4.87 -20.25 -13.26
C GLU A 11 -6.04 -19.29 -13.11
N GLU A 12 -6.58 -19.16 -11.90
CA GLU A 12 -7.52 -18.08 -11.55
C GLU A 12 -6.80 -16.76 -11.82
N VAL A 13 -7.22 -16.08 -12.89
CA VAL A 13 -6.71 -14.77 -13.22
C VAL A 13 -7.27 -13.79 -12.20
N THR A 14 -6.49 -13.50 -11.18
CA THR A 14 -6.84 -12.47 -10.20
C THR A 14 -6.95 -11.13 -10.91
N ILE A 15 -8.13 -10.54 -10.92
CA ILE A 15 -8.40 -9.27 -11.59
C ILE A 15 -8.10 -8.13 -10.63
N MET A 16 -7.03 -7.38 -10.91
CA MET A 16 -6.76 -6.12 -10.23
C MET A 16 -7.61 -5.01 -10.86
N LYS A 17 -8.55 -4.44 -10.10
CA LYS A 17 -9.29 -3.26 -10.52
C LYS A 17 -8.44 -2.01 -10.32
N ILE A 18 -8.07 -1.33 -11.41
CA ILE A 18 -7.25 -0.12 -11.37
C ILE A 18 -8.16 1.09 -11.58
N ILE A 19 -8.12 2.04 -10.64
CA ILE A 19 -8.84 3.31 -10.72
C ILE A 19 -7.81 4.42 -10.87
N VAL A 20 -7.77 5.06 -12.05
CA VAL A 20 -6.87 6.17 -12.34
C VAL A 20 -7.62 7.49 -12.27
N THR A 21 -7.09 8.45 -11.53
CA THR A 21 -7.66 9.79 -11.38
C THR A 21 -6.61 10.84 -11.71
N GLY A 22 -6.90 11.70 -12.67
CA GLY A 22 -6.11 12.91 -12.96
C GLY A 22 -6.64 14.10 -12.17
N LYS A 23 -5.84 14.72 -11.32
CA LYS A 23 -6.15 16.01 -10.71
C LYS A 23 -5.48 17.11 -11.53
N ASN A 24 -6.27 17.95 -12.18
CA ASN A 24 -5.81 19.03 -13.09
C ASN A 24 -4.90 18.53 -14.25
N ILE A 25 -5.03 17.28 -14.64
CA ILE A 25 -4.37 16.67 -15.80
C ILE A 25 -5.32 15.66 -16.44
N ALA A 26 -5.38 15.67 -17.77
CA ALA A 26 -6.17 14.70 -18.52
C ALA A 26 -5.42 13.35 -18.60
N ILE A 27 -6.11 12.27 -18.31
CA ILE A 27 -5.57 10.92 -18.47
C ILE A 27 -5.88 10.47 -19.90
N SER A 28 -4.85 10.37 -20.73
CA SER A 28 -4.97 9.83 -22.08
C SER A 28 -5.03 8.30 -22.06
N GLU A 29 -5.55 7.69 -23.13
CA GLU A 29 -5.55 6.24 -23.32
C GLU A 29 -4.14 5.65 -23.18
N LYS A 30 -3.12 6.32 -23.72
CA LYS A 30 -1.72 5.88 -23.60
C LYS A 30 -1.23 5.81 -22.15
N ILE A 31 -1.63 6.77 -21.31
CA ILE A 31 -1.31 6.77 -19.87
C ILE A 31 -2.05 5.64 -19.18
N GLN A 32 -3.33 5.44 -19.47
CA GLN A 32 -4.13 4.35 -18.93
C GLN A 32 -3.52 3.00 -19.28
N ASP A 33 -3.22 2.75 -20.56
CA ASP A 33 -2.61 1.50 -21.04
C ASP A 33 -1.25 1.21 -20.40
N ALA A 34 -0.44 2.25 -20.20
CA ALA A 34 0.87 2.11 -19.53
C ALA A 34 0.71 1.69 -18.07
N ILE A 35 -0.24 2.30 -17.36
CA ILE A 35 -0.56 1.94 -15.97
C ILE A 35 -1.08 0.50 -15.91
N ASP A 36 -2.07 0.16 -16.73
CA ASP A 36 -2.68 -1.17 -16.74
C ASP A 36 -1.64 -2.26 -16.98
N LYS A 37 -0.76 -2.05 -17.96
CA LYS A 37 0.32 -2.98 -18.29
C LYS A 37 1.35 -3.19 -17.19
N LYS A 38 1.67 -2.12 -16.43
CA LYS A 38 2.63 -2.21 -15.32
C LYS A 38 1.99 -2.79 -14.07
N PHE A 39 0.76 -2.42 -13.78
CA PHE A 39 0.04 -2.86 -12.58
C PHE A 39 -0.51 -4.28 -12.70
N GLU A 40 -0.84 -4.76 -13.90
CA GLU A 40 -1.18 -6.18 -14.14
C GLU A 40 -0.12 -7.13 -13.57
N LYS A 41 1.17 -6.78 -13.70
CA LYS A 41 2.26 -7.57 -13.14
C LYS A 41 2.22 -7.62 -11.61
N LEU A 42 1.71 -6.59 -10.94
CA LEU A 42 1.54 -6.53 -9.49
C LEU A 42 0.36 -7.41 -9.05
N GLY A 43 -0.68 -7.56 -9.86
CA GLY A 43 -1.83 -8.41 -9.60
C GLY A 43 -1.46 -9.85 -9.27
N LYS A 44 -0.43 -10.39 -9.90
CA LYS A 44 0.09 -11.76 -9.68
C LYS A 44 0.60 -12.05 -8.27
N TYR A 45 0.79 -11.02 -7.45
CA TYR A 45 1.22 -11.17 -6.06
C TYR A 45 0.06 -11.34 -5.08
N PHE A 46 -1.17 -11.23 -5.54
CA PHE A 46 -2.37 -11.29 -4.73
C PHE A 46 -3.23 -12.49 -5.13
N ALA A 47 -3.90 -13.09 -4.15
CA ALA A 47 -4.80 -14.24 -4.36
C ALA A 47 -6.27 -13.81 -4.49
N ASP A 48 -6.62 -12.61 -3.99
CA ASP A 48 -7.99 -12.07 -4.00
C ASP A 48 -8.10 -10.90 -4.97
N ASP A 49 -9.31 -10.58 -5.40
CA ASP A 49 -9.63 -9.36 -6.13
C ASP A 49 -9.24 -8.13 -5.30
N ILE A 50 -8.39 -7.30 -5.86
CA ILE A 50 -7.86 -6.13 -5.20
C ILE A 50 -8.11 -4.87 -6.02
N GLN A 51 -8.09 -3.74 -5.32
CA GLN A 51 -8.22 -2.43 -5.93
C GLN A 51 -6.92 -1.65 -5.80
N ALA A 52 -6.43 -1.14 -6.94
CA ALA A 52 -5.36 -0.16 -7.01
C ALA A 52 -5.94 1.22 -7.33
N LYS A 53 -5.63 2.21 -6.51
CA LYS A 53 -6.00 3.62 -6.75
C LYS A 53 -4.75 4.38 -7.16
N VAL A 54 -4.78 5.00 -8.33
CA VAL A 54 -3.69 5.80 -8.89
C VAL A 54 -4.17 7.24 -9.02
N ILE A 55 -3.39 8.18 -8.50
CA ILE A 55 -3.66 9.63 -8.60
C ILE A 55 -2.47 10.27 -9.29
N ILE A 56 -2.74 11.07 -10.33
CA ILE A 56 -1.72 11.82 -11.06
C ILE A 56 -2.10 13.29 -11.01
N HIS A 57 -1.15 14.13 -10.64
CA HIS A 57 -1.35 15.57 -10.61
C HIS A 57 -0.07 16.34 -10.98
N PRO A 58 -0.17 17.55 -11.57
CA PRO A 58 0.99 18.39 -11.82
C PRO A 58 1.57 18.90 -10.50
N GLU A 59 2.90 18.92 -10.42
CA GLU A 59 3.64 19.52 -9.31
C GLU A 59 4.70 20.47 -9.86
N LYS A 60 4.39 21.78 -9.91
CA LYS A 60 5.20 22.83 -10.57
C LYS A 60 5.44 22.48 -12.04
N SER A 61 6.70 22.23 -12.44
CA SER A 61 7.08 21.82 -13.80
C SER A 61 7.18 20.30 -13.99
N LYS A 62 6.75 19.53 -12.99
CA LYS A 62 6.83 18.06 -12.96
C LYS A 62 5.45 17.45 -12.81
N VAL A 63 5.40 16.13 -12.87
CA VAL A 63 4.19 15.34 -12.60
C VAL A 63 4.45 14.50 -11.35
N LYS A 64 3.51 14.51 -10.43
CA LYS A 64 3.50 13.60 -9.28
C LYS A 64 2.48 12.48 -9.53
N MET A 65 2.89 11.25 -9.26
CA MET A 65 2.03 10.09 -9.25
C MET A 65 2.04 9.43 -7.87
N GLU A 66 0.86 9.13 -7.37
CA GLU A 66 0.65 8.36 -6.14
C GLU A 66 -0.15 7.10 -6.48
N ALA A 67 0.28 5.95 -6.00
CA ALA A 67 -0.46 4.71 -6.15
C ALA A 67 -0.63 4.01 -4.81
N THR A 68 -1.84 3.52 -4.56
CA THR A 68 -2.20 2.79 -3.34
C THR A 68 -2.90 1.50 -3.73
N ILE A 69 -2.43 0.38 -3.19
CA ILE A 69 -3.07 -0.93 -3.30
C ILE A 69 -3.52 -1.32 -1.90
N ALA A 70 -4.83 -1.47 -1.71
CA ALA A 70 -5.41 -1.91 -0.45
C ALA A 70 -5.80 -3.39 -0.53
N THR A 71 -5.37 -4.16 0.47
CA THR A 71 -5.72 -5.57 0.64
C THR A 71 -6.40 -5.79 2.00
N LYS A 72 -6.93 -6.99 2.24
CA LYS A 72 -7.47 -7.37 3.55
C LYS A 72 -6.33 -7.43 4.60
N GLY A 73 -5.91 -6.31 5.14
CA GLY A 73 -4.95 -6.24 6.25
C GLY A 73 -3.63 -5.52 5.95
N THR A 74 -3.42 -5.04 4.72
CA THR A 74 -2.20 -4.31 4.39
C THR A 74 -2.46 -3.30 3.29
N ILE A 75 -1.83 -2.13 3.41
CA ILE A 75 -1.86 -1.09 2.39
C ILE A 75 -0.44 -0.91 1.85
N PHE A 76 -0.29 -1.01 0.54
CA PHE A 76 0.94 -0.67 -0.17
C PHE A 76 0.77 0.70 -0.80
N ARG A 77 1.71 1.60 -0.57
CA ARG A 77 1.68 2.94 -1.15
C ARG A 77 3.05 3.31 -1.70
N ALA A 78 3.06 3.90 -2.88
CA ALA A 78 4.26 4.49 -3.46
C ALA A 78 3.92 5.78 -4.16
N GLU A 79 4.86 6.72 -4.12
CA GLU A 79 4.76 7.99 -4.85
C GLU A 79 6.09 8.35 -5.47
N ASP A 80 6.03 9.13 -6.55
CA ASP A 80 7.20 9.70 -7.20
C ASP A 80 6.85 11.00 -7.94
N VAL A 81 7.89 11.83 -8.16
CA VAL A 81 7.79 13.09 -8.87
C VAL A 81 8.84 13.12 -9.97
N SER A 82 8.42 13.08 -11.24
CA SER A 82 9.29 13.08 -12.41
C SER A 82 8.89 14.14 -13.43
N GLN A 83 9.73 14.38 -14.42
CA GLN A 83 9.40 15.30 -15.51
C GLN A 83 8.39 14.69 -16.49
N ASP A 84 8.43 13.38 -16.66
CA ASP A 84 7.55 12.60 -17.51
C ASP A 84 6.64 11.68 -16.68
N VAL A 85 5.38 11.59 -17.07
CA VAL A 85 4.39 10.72 -16.43
C VAL A 85 4.75 9.23 -16.58
N PHE A 86 5.38 8.85 -17.70
CA PHE A 86 5.77 7.47 -17.94
C PHE A 86 6.91 7.04 -17.01
N ASP A 87 7.87 7.94 -16.73
CA ASP A 87 8.91 7.70 -15.73
C ASP A 87 8.30 7.51 -14.34
N CYS A 88 7.30 8.34 -13.96
CA CYS A 88 6.56 8.16 -12.71
C CYS A 88 5.91 6.77 -12.63
N ILE A 89 5.25 6.32 -13.71
CA ILE A 89 4.58 5.02 -13.76
C ILE A 89 5.59 3.89 -13.47
N ASP A 90 6.75 3.93 -14.11
CA ASP A 90 7.78 2.92 -13.97
C ASP A 90 8.35 2.91 -12.54
N ILE A 91 8.71 4.07 -12.02
CA ILE A 91 9.31 4.18 -10.68
C ILE A 91 8.32 3.77 -9.59
N VAL A 92 7.06 4.22 -9.69
CA VAL A 92 6.01 3.88 -8.71
C VAL A 92 5.69 2.40 -8.74
N ALA A 93 5.57 1.79 -9.92
CA ALA A 93 5.35 0.35 -10.06
C ALA A 93 6.51 -0.47 -9.47
N ASP A 94 7.76 -0.06 -9.70
CA ASP A 94 8.95 -0.71 -9.14
C ASP A 94 9.02 -0.58 -7.61
N LYS A 95 8.66 0.59 -7.06
CA LYS A 95 8.57 0.80 -5.60
C LYS A 95 7.54 -0.13 -4.98
N LEU A 96 6.34 -0.24 -5.58
CA LEU A 96 5.30 -1.17 -5.14
C LEU A 96 5.75 -2.64 -5.23
N LEU A 97 6.41 -3.02 -6.32
CA LEU A 97 6.93 -4.38 -6.49
C LEU A 97 7.95 -4.74 -5.40
N LYS A 98 8.85 -3.82 -5.05
CA LYS A 98 9.82 -4.00 -3.95
C LYS A 98 9.11 -4.17 -2.61
N GLN A 99 8.07 -3.39 -2.32
CA GLN A 99 7.27 -3.52 -1.10
C GLN A 99 6.58 -4.89 -1.04
N LEU A 100 5.92 -5.32 -2.13
CA LEU A 100 5.22 -6.60 -2.24
C LEU A 100 6.17 -7.79 -2.03
N THR A 101 7.34 -7.77 -2.66
CA THR A 101 8.33 -8.84 -2.52
C THR A 101 8.91 -8.92 -1.10
N LYS A 102 9.19 -7.77 -0.47
CA LYS A 102 9.64 -7.68 0.94
C LYS A 102 8.57 -8.24 1.89
N TYR A 103 7.31 -7.87 1.66
CA TYR A 103 6.17 -8.34 2.46
C TYR A 103 5.95 -9.85 2.32
N LYS A 104 5.90 -10.36 1.09
CA LYS A 104 5.76 -11.80 0.83
C LYS A 104 6.89 -12.62 1.46
N GLY A 105 8.12 -12.12 1.40
CA GLY A 105 9.27 -12.77 2.02
C GLY A 105 9.16 -12.85 3.55
N LYS A 106 8.60 -11.83 4.21
CA LYS A 106 8.36 -11.82 5.67
C LYS A 106 7.19 -12.75 6.04
N LEU A 107 6.10 -12.78 5.27
CA LEU A 107 4.98 -13.70 5.48
C LEU A 107 5.40 -15.18 5.37
N MET A 108 6.25 -15.52 4.41
CA MET A 108 6.77 -16.90 4.29
C MET A 108 7.61 -17.34 5.49
N LYS A 109 8.33 -16.42 6.13
CA LYS A 109 9.06 -16.68 7.39
C LYS A 109 8.10 -16.85 8.57
N ARG A 110 6.91 -16.26 8.51
CA ARG A 110 5.91 -16.20 9.57
C ARG A 110 4.90 -17.35 9.56
N ASN A 111 4.74 -18.08 8.44
CA ASN A 111 3.82 -19.24 8.35
C ASN A 111 4.19 -20.42 9.29
N LYS A 112 5.08 -20.17 10.24
CA LYS A 112 5.29 -21.03 11.42
C LYS A 112 4.46 -20.62 12.67
N SER A 113 3.76 -19.47 12.64
CA SER A 113 2.80 -19.09 13.71
C SER A 113 1.61 -18.34 13.10
N LYS A 114 0.41 -18.78 13.47
CA LYS A 114 -0.88 -18.32 12.93
C LYS A 114 -1.30 -16.99 13.53
N GLU A 115 -1.77 -16.05 12.73
CA GLU A 115 -3.06 -15.32 12.80
C GLU A 115 -3.03 -14.05 11.95
N SER A 116 -4.10 -13.83 11.20
CA SER A 116 -4.27 -12.71 10.27
C SER A 116 -5.13 -11.61 10.88
N VAL A 117 -4.74 -10.36 10.68
CA VAL A 117 -5.41 -9.16 11.19
C VAL A 117 -6.00 -8.34 10.04
N ARG A 118 -7.24 -7.87 10.18
CA ARG A 118 -8.01 -7.11 9.19
C ARG A 118 -7.89 -5.61 9.40
N PHE A 119 -7.75 -4.85 8.31
CA PHE A 119 -7.91 -3.40 8.27
C PHE A 119 -9.03 -3.00 7.29
N GLU A 120 -10.00 -2.22 7.76
CA GLU A 120 -10.97 -1.51 6.92
C GLU A 120 -10.68 -0.01 6.94
N MET A 121 -10.61 0.60 5.75
CA MET A 121 -10.37 2.04 5.58
C MET A 121 -11.66 2.77 5.23
N LEU A 122 -11.98 3.81 5.99
CA LEU A 122 -13.13 4.71 5.73
C LEU A 122 -12.72 5.90 4.84
N PRO A 123 -13.66 6.48 4.06
CA PRO A 123 -13.34 7.48 3.04
C PRO A 123 -12.93 8.84 3.59
N GLU A 124 -12.12 9.51 2.81
CA GLU A 124 -11.44 10.77 3.08
C GLU A 124 -12.29 12.01 2.70
N VAL A 125 -12.36 13.00 3.58
CA VAL A 125 -12.95 14.32 3.30
C VAL A 125 -11.85 15.39 3.33
N GLU A 126 -11.75 16.19 2.26
CA GLU A 126 -10.74 17.26 2.11
C GLU A 126 -11.27 18.62 2.55
N THR A 127 -10.48 19.40 3.32
CA THR A 127 -10.58 20.87 3.40
C THR A 127 -9.26 21.54 3.80
N ALA A 128 -9.09 22.82 3.45
CA ALA A 128 -7.83 23.56 3.31
C ALA A 128 -7.50 24.58 4.43
N GLU A 129 -6.23 24.88 4.50
CA GLU A 129 -5.41 26.04 4.94
C GLU A 129 -5.71 26.81 6.25
N ASN A 130 -4.67 26.90 7.08
CA ASN A 130 -4.39 27.79 8.24
C ASN A 130 -4.29 27.11 9.62
N GLY A 131 -3.47 26.04 9.79
CA GLY A 131 -3.14 25.52 11.13
C GLY A 131 -4.35 24.98 11.93
N GLU A 132 -5.51 24.89 11.32
CA GLU A 132 -6.74 24.33 11.85
C GLU A 132 -6.76 22.81 11.64
N LEU A 133 -7.56 22.09 12.43
CA LEU A 133 -7.78 20.65 12.25
C LEU A 133 -8.51 20.39 10.92
N VAL A 134 -7.76 20.25 9.85
CA VAL A 134 -8.27 20.19 8.47
C VAL A 134 -8.84 18.81 8.12
N LYS A 135 -8.40 17.75 8.85
CA LYS A 135 -8.76 16.38 8.49
C LYS A 135 -8.78 15.47 9.72
N THR A 136 -9.87 14.73 9.86
CA THR A 136 -9.99 13.67 10.85
C THR A 136 -10.08 12.33 10.13
N LYS A 137 -9.20 11.39 10.49
CA LYS A 137 -9.27 10.00 10.01
C LYS A 137 -9.65 9.09 11.17
N LYS A 138 -10.57 8.16 10.92
CA LYS A 138 -10.90 7.08 11.85
C LYS A 138 -10.38 5.79 11.23
N PHE A 139 -9.72 4.96 12.03
CA PHE A 139 -9.23 3.65 11.63
C PHE A 139 -9.31 2.70 12.82
N GLU A 140 -9.49 1.43 12.53
CA GLU A 140 -9.49 0.40 13.54
C GLU A 140 -8.04 0.00 13.85
N LEU A 141 -7.72 -0.08 15.14
CA LEU A 141 -6.43 -0.54 15.59
C LEU A 141 -6.44 -2.07 15.65
N ALA A 142 -5.56 -2.67 14.88
CA ALA A 142 -5.36 -4.10 14.93
C ALA A 142 -4.15 -4.43 15.83
N PRO A 143 -4.21 -5.51 16.64
CA PRO A 143 -3.08 -5.96 17.40
C PRO A 143 -1.92 -6.38 16.50
N MET A 144 -0.73 -5.83 16.74
CA MET A 144 0.48 -6.16 16.01
C MET A 144 1.73 -5.93 16.87
N THR A 145 2.84 -6.52 16.47
CA THR A 145 4.13 -6.29 17.13
C THR A 145 4.73 -4.95 16.68
N THR A 146 5.66 -4.41 17.47
CA THR A 146 6.41 -3.18 17.13
C THR A 146 7.12 -3.31 15.77
N GLU A 147 7.69 -4.48 15.46
CA GLU A 147 8.35 -4.71 14.16
C GLU A 147 7.37 -4.65 12.99
N GLU A 148 6.14 -5.12 13.20
CA GLU A 148 5.08 -5.04 12.20
C GLU A 148 4.59 -3.61 11.99
N ALA A 149 4.47 -2.86 13.08
CA ALA A 149 4.09 -1.45 13.03
C ALA A 149 5.14 -0.63 12.27
N ILE A 150 6.45 -0.87 12.51
CA ILE A 150 7.54 -0.25 11.75
C ILE A 150 7.41 -0.60 10.25
N MET A 151 7.15 -1.86 9.94
CA MET A 151 6.98 -2.29 8.55
C MET A 151 5.78 -1.62 7.88
N GLN A 152 4.64 -1.51 8.58
CA GLN A 152 3.46 -0.81 8.08
C GLN A 152 3.75 0.68 7.84
N MET A 153 4.42 1.32 8.79
CA MET A 153 4.86 2.72 8.66
C MET A 153 5.71 2.93 7.40
N GLU A 154 6.70 2.08 7.17
CA GLU A 154 7.56 2.15 5.98
C GLU A 154 6.78 1.93 4.67
N MET A 155 5.87 0.95 4.63
CA MET A 155 5.06 0.65 3.44
C MET A 155 4.11 1.78 3.09
N LEU A 156 3.57 2.46 4.10
CA LEU A 156 2.70 3.63 3.94
C LEU A 156 3.49 4.91 3.63
N GLN A 157 4.82 4.86 3.72
CA GLN A 157 5.70 6.04 3.61
C GLN A 157 5.33 7.14 4.62
N HIS A 158 4.94 6.73 5.81
CA HIS A 158 4.64 7.63 6.92
C HIS A 158 5.87 7.81 7.81
N ASN A 159 5.93 8.93 8.52
CA ASN A 159 6.96 9.20 9.52
C ASN A 159 6.58 8.71 10.92
N PHE A 160 5.34 8.30 11.11
CA PHE A 160 4.84 7.68 12.34
C PHE A 160 3.70 6.72 12.04
N PHE A 161 3.43 5.79 12.97
CA PHE A 161 2.33 4.86 12.88
C PHE A 161 1.80 4.53 14.26
N VAL A 162 0.47 4.56 14.42
CA VAL A 162 -0.24 4.24 15.67
C VAL A 162 -0.75 2.81 15.56
N PHE A 163 -0.53 1.99 16.57
CA PHE A 163 -0.93 0.57 16.57
C PHE A 163 -1.36 0.12 17.97
N LEU A 164 -2.06 -0.99 18.04
CA LEU A 164 -2.34 -1.71 19.26
C LEU A 164 -1.21 -2.75 19.45
N ASP A 165 -0.48 -2.65 20.53
CA ASP A 165 0.57 -3.62 20.83
C ASP A 165 -0.05 -4.97 21.20
N ALA A 166 0.40 -6.06 20.57
CA ALA A 166 -0.20 -7.38 20.71
C ALA A 166 0.12 -8.06 22.06
N GLU A 167 1.15 -7.58 22.78
CA GLU A 167 1.55 -8.13 24.07
C GLU A 167 0.92 -7.36 25.23
N THR A 168 0.92 -6.02 25.15
CA THR A 168 0.48 -5.14 26.23
C THR A 168 -0.97 -4.67 26.09
N GLU A 169 -1.58 -4.86 24.90
CA GLU A 169 -2.90 -4.33 24.52
C GLU A 169 -3.00 -2.80 24.69
N ASN A 170 -1.87 -2.10 24.71
CA ASN A 170 -1.80 -0.65 24.77
C ASN A 170 -1.66 -0.04 23.34
N VAL A 171 -2.19 1.16 23.19
CA VAL A 171 -2.03 1.92 21.94
C VAL A 171 -0.65 2.58 21.94
N ASN A 172 0.25 2.15 21.10
CA ASN A 172 1.60 2.66 20.98
C ASN A 172 1.83 3.38 19.65
N VAL A 173 2.90 4.16 19.57
CA VAL A 173 3.28 4.89 18.36
C VAL A 173 4.73 4.61 18.01
N VAL A 174 4.99 4.10 16.81
CA VAL A 174 6.34 4.08 16.24
C VAL A 174 6.54 5.31 15.36
N TYR A 175 7.74 5.86 15.35
CA TYR A 175 8.09 7.01 14.52
C TYR A 175 9.51 6.90 13.98
N LYS A 176 9.73 7.52 12.81
CA LYS A 176 11.05 7.58 12.18
C LYS A 176 11.86 8.71 12.80
N ARG A 177 13.08 8.41 13.25
CA ARG A 177 14.05 9.37 13.78
C ARG A 177 14.86 10.00 12.63
N ASN A 178 15.51 11.13 12.91
CA ASN A 178 16.35 11.84 11.93
C ASN A 178 17.65 11.07 11.58
N ASP A 179 18.04 10.11 12.42
CA ASP A 179 19.21 9.23 12.26
C ASP A 179 18.91 7.94 11.50
N GLU A 180 17.75 7.87 10.81
CA GLU A 180 17.22 6.70 10.10
C GLU A 180 16.78 5.51 10.98
N ASP A 181 16.94 5.62 12.29
CA ASP A 181 16.44 4.67 13.28
C ASP A 181 14.95 4.92 13.59
N TYR A 182 14.36 4.08 14.41
CA TYR A 182 12.96 4.16 14.84
C TYR A 182 12.87 4.41 16.35
N GLY A 183 11.86 5.17 16.74
CA GLY A 183 11.48 5.37 18.14
C GLY A 183 10.12 4.75 18.42
N LEU A 184 9.94 4.27 19.64
CA LEU A 184 8.67 3.77 20.17
C LEU A 184 8.20 4.71 21.30
N LEU A 185 6.96 5.16 21.22
CA LEU A 185 6.24 5.83 22.30
C LEU A 185 5.25 4.83 22.87
N GLU A 186 5.53 4.36 24.07
CA GLU A 186 4.64 3.46 24.81
C GLU A 186 3.66 4.28 25.63
N THR A 187 2.37 3.93 25.54
CA THR A 187 1.36 4.54 26.41
C THR A 187 1.22 3.70 27.68
N VAL A 188 1.18 4.36 28.80
CA VAL A 188 0.85 3.77 30.11
C VAL A 188 -0.50 4.30 30.57
N ARG A 189 -1.33 3.44 31.16
CA ARG A 189 -2.61 3.82 31.76
C ARG A 189 -2.40 4.17 33.23
#